data_7e18eef48b60e873af119b07b54b68ee
#
_entry.id   7e18eef48b60e873af119b07b54b68ee
#
_cell.length_a   1.000
_cell.length_b   1.000
_cell.length_c   1.000
_cell.angle_alpha   90.00
_cell.angle_beta   90.00
_cell.angle_gamma   90.00
#
_symmetry.space_group_name_H-M   'P 1'
#
loop_
_entity.id
_entity.type
_entity.pdbx_description
1 polymer ?
#
loop_
_entity_poly.entity_id
_entity_poly.type
_entity_poly.pdbx_seq_one_letter_code
_entity_poly.pdbx_strand_id
1 'polypeptide(L)'
;ILQREMTLGRNQGISCFLIYIEITMSSVMFETTAIGQFLNRLSSMPEEEIYKKLEENGEGLSDFVLYDDARQAAAGLLTGDAILLIDGFTHAMKIPDKGYPGAAVRDTDSEKVLRGSNEGFHENVKINTALLRKRLQSPDLKMENLSLGVRTNTLVTVVYMDGIVKKGLVD
;
A
#
# COMPACT_ATOMS: atom_id res chain seq x y z
N ILE A 1 4.64 -3.80 4.36
CA ILE A 1 4.02 -4.20 3.09
C ILE A 1 3.21 -5.45 3.40
N LEU A 2 1.96 -5.44 2.98
CA LEU A 2 1.07 -6.60 3.06
C LEU A 2 0.85 -7.17 1.67
N GLN A 3 0.62 -8.45 1.62
CA GLN A 3 0.20 -9.16 0.42
C GLN A 3 -1.06 -9.96 0.70
N ARG A 4 -1.97 -9.97 -0.24
CA ARG A 4 -3.19 -10.75 -0.19
C ARG A 4 -3.29 -11.61 -1.44
N GLU A 5 -3.33 -12.92 -1.25
CA GLU A 5 -3.57 -13.87 -2.31
C GLU A 5 -5.08 -13.98 -2.56
N MET A 6 -5.46 -14.00 -3.82
CA MET A 6 -6.84 -14.10 -4.27
C MET A 6 -6.90 -14.90 -5.56
N THR A 7 -8.10 -15.35 -5.92
CA THR A 7 -8.36 -16.01 -7.20
C THR A 7 -9.38 -15.21 -8.02
N LEU A 8 -9.14 -15.13 -9.31
CA LEU A 8 -10.01 -14.47 -10.28
C LEU A 8 -10.64 -15.52 -11.21
N GLY A 9 -11.68 -15.10 -11.90
CA GLY A 9 -12.42 -15.94 -12.82
C GLY A 9 -13.57 -16.69 -12.17
N ARG A 10 -14.57 -17.03 -12.97
CA ARG A 10 -15.78 -17.73 -12.53
C ARG A 10 -15.48 -19.09 -11.87
N ASN A 11 -14.44 -19.78 -12.35
CA ASN A 11 -13.98 -21.04 -11.79
C ASN A 11 -12.81 -20.87 -10.79
N GLN A 12 -12.45 -19.64 -10.44
CA GLN A 12 -11.32 -19.32 -9.57
C GLN A 12 -9.97 -19.89 -10.07
N GLY A 13 -9.82 -19.96 -11.40
CA GLY A 13 -8.68 -20.61 -12.05
C GLY A 13 -7.43 -19.73 -12.16
N ILE A 14 -7.51 -18.42 -11.91
CA ILE A 14 -6.40 -17.50 -12.06
C ILE A 14 -5.98 -16.99 -10.68
N SER A 15 -4.76 -17.30 -10.27
CA SER A 15 -4.17 -16.76 -9.03
C SER A 15 -3.75 -15.31 -9.22
N CYS A 16 -3.95 -14.48 -8.21
CA CYS A 16 -3.46 -13.12 -8.20
C CYS A 16 -2.99 -12.70 -6.81
N PHE A 17 -2.06 -11.74 -6.78
CA PHE A 17 -1.52 -11.14 -5.56
C PHE A 17 -1.77 -9.65 -5.57
N LEU A 18 -2.41 -9.15 -4.54
CA LEU A 18 -2.52 -7.73 -4.26
C LEU A 18 -1.48 -7.35 -3.21
N ILE A 19 -0.60 -6.43 -3.57
CA ILE A 19 0.48 -5.94 -2.71
C ILE A 19 0.21 -4.47 -2.38
N TYR A 20 0.24 -4.12 -1.10
CA TYR A 20 -0.04 -2.75 -0.65
C TYR A 20 0.64 -2.44 0.69
N ILE A 21 0.67 -1.17 1.05
CA ILE A 21 1.12 -0.73 2.37
C ILE A 21 -0.10 -0.69 3.30
N GLU A 22 -0.06 -1.39 4.43
CA GLU A 22 -1.17 -1.61 5.38
C GLU A 22 -1.96 -0.34 5.74
N ILE A 23 -1.30 0.80 5.74
CA ILE A 23 -1.88 2.07 6.20
C ILE A 23 -2.66 2.78 5.10
N THR A 24 -2.39 2.44 3.84
CA THR A 24 -3.05 3.05 2.69
C THR A 24 -4.39 2.38 2.36
N MET A 25 -4.62 1.17 2.87
CA MET A 25 -5.82 0.40 2.59
C MET A 25 -6.41 -0.19 3.87
N SER A 26 -7.65 0.14 4.17
CA SER A 26 -8.42 -0.56 5.19
C SER A 26 -9.22 -1.70 4.56
N SER A 27 -9.47 -2.77 5.33
CA SER A 27 -10.27 -3.92 4.86
C SER A 27 -11.69 -3.53 4.41
N VAL A 28 -12.25 -2.45 4.97
CA VAL A 28 -13.56 -1.90 4.59
C VAL A 28 -13.53 -1.22 3.22
N MET A 29 -12.39 -0.65 2.83
CA MET A 29 -12.24 -0.04 1.50
C MET A 29 -12.28 -1.06 0.37
N PHE A 30 -11.87 -2.32 0.63
CA PHE A 30 -11.89 -3.37 -0.39
C PHE A 30 -13.29 -3.69 -0.93
N GLU A 31 -14.32 -3.58 -0.11
CA GLU A 31 -15.69 -3.94 -0.51
C GLU A 31 -16.42 -2.78 -1.18
N THR A 32 -16.07 -1.55 -0.85
CA THR A 32 -16.79 -0.35 -1.27
C THR A 32 -16.09 0.50 -2.32
N THR A 33 -14.79 0.26 -2.55
CA THR A 33 -14.00 1.02 -3.54
C THR A 33 -14.16 0.50 -4.97
N ALA A 34 -13.75 1.34 -5.92
CA ALA A 34 -13.64 0.96 -7.33
C ALA A 34 -12.81 -0.33 -7.54
N ILE A 35 -11.82 -0.55 -6.66
CA ILE A 35 -10.97 -1.75 -6.66
C ILE A 35 -11.78 -3.00 -6.33
N GLY A 36 -12.53 -2.98 -5.23
CA GLY A 36 -13.36 -4.12 -4.83
C GLY A 36 -14.38 -4.45 -5.90
N GLN A 37 -15.01 -3.44 -6.50
CA GLN A 37 -15.94 -3.64 -7.62
C GLN A 37 -15.25 -4.21 -8.85
N PHE A 38 -14.04 -3.75 -9.16
CA PHE A 38 -13.25 -4.28 -10.28
C PHE A 38 -12.86 -5.74 -10.06
N LEU A 39 -12.30 -6.06 -8.90
CA LEU A 39 -11.92 -7.43 -8.56
C LEU A 39 -13.13 -8.36 -8.55
N ASN A 40 -14.27 -7.92 -8.01
CA ASN A 40 -15.53 -8.69 -8.06
C ASN A 40 -16.01 -8.92 -9.49
N ARG A 41 -15.86 -7.93 -10.38
CA ARG A 41 -16.19 -8.08 -11.80
C ARG A 41 -15.28 -9.10 -12.45
N LEU A 42 -13.97 -9.04 -12.27
CA LEU A 42 -13.01 -10.02 -12.78
C LEU A 42 -13.29 -11.43 -12.23
N SER A 43 -13.65 -11.54 -10.95
CA SER A 43 -13.98 -12.84 -10.35
C SER A 43 -15.25 -13.48 -10.90
N SER A 44 -16.13 -12.70 -11.53
CA SER A 44 -17.37 -13.19 -12.16
C SER A 44 -17.25 -13.50 -13.66
N MET A 45 -16.11 -13.13 -14.28
CA MET A 45 -15.87 -13.30 -15.72
C MET A 45 -15.27 -14.69 -16.03
N PRO A 46 -15.47 -15.20 -17.26
CA PRO A 46 -14.69 -16.32 -17.77
C PRO A 46 -13.20 -15.97 -17.82
N GLU A 47 -12.33 -16.93 -17.51
CA GLU A 47 -10.88 -16.72 -17.45
C GLU A 47 -10.30 -16.18 -18.76
N GLU A 48 -10.80 -16.66 -19.90
CA GLU A 48 -10.36 -16.24 -21.24
C GLU A 48 -10.64 -14.76 -21.53
N GLU A 49 -11.70 -14.21 -20.94
CA GLU A 49 -12.07 -12.81 -21.12
C GLU A 49 -11.27 -11.87 -20.21
N ILE A 50 -10.73 -12.37 -19.10
CA ILE A 50 -10.02 -11.56 -18.11
C ILE A 50 -8.78 -10.93 -18.75
N TYR A 51 -7.91 -11.72 -19.39
CA TYR A 51 -6.69 -11.23 -20.01
C TYR A 51 -6.98 -10.18 -21.10
N LYS A 52 -7.96 -10.45 -21.94
CA LYS A 52 -8.40 -9.51 -22.97
C LYS A 52 -8.86 -8.19 -22.35
N LYS A 53 -9.63 -8.27 -21.28
CA LYS A 53 -10.14 -7.08 -20.57
C LYS A 53 -9.02 -6.27 -19.91
N LEU A 54 -7.99 -6.94 -19.42
CA LEU A 54 -6.81 -6.30 -18.83
C LEU A 54 -5.95 -5.59 -19.88
N GLU A 55 -5.77 -6.21 -21.06
CA GLU A 55 -5.03 -5.64 -22.19
C GLU A 55 -5.75 -4.43 -22.81
N GLU A 56 -7.07 -4.45 -22.87
CA GLU A 56 -7.90 -3.33 -23.36
C GLU A 56 -7.94 -2.13 -22.40
N ASN A 57 -7.00 -2.03 -21.43
CA ASN A 57 -6.93 -0.98 -20.41
C ASN A 57 -8.18 -0.85 -19.54
N GLY A 58 -8.86 -1.98 -19.30
CA GLY A 58 -9.97 -2.02 -18.35
C GLY A 58 -11.06 -1.01 -18.66
N GLU A 59 -11.64 -1.02 -19.88
CA GLU A 59 -12.72 -0.07 -20.29
C GLU A 59 -13.67 0.27 -19.15
N GLY A 60 -13.62 1.51 -18.69
CA GLY A 60 -14.47 2.02 -17.63
C GLY A 60 -13.79 2.28 -16.28
N LEU A 61 -12.48 2.05 -16.15
CA LEU A 61 -11.68 2.42 -14.98
C LEU A 61 -10.51 3.29 -15.45
N SER A 62 -10.71 4.58 -15.44
CA SER A 62 -9.83 5.59 -16.06
C SER A 62 -8.43 5.72 -15.42
N ASP A 63 -8.12 4.95 -14.37
CA ASP A 63 -6.95 5.22 -13.56
C ASP A 63 -5.98 4.03 -13.40
N PHE A 64 -6.16 2.95 -14.19
CA PHE A 64 -5.19 1.86 -14.18
C PHE A 64 -3.95 2.20 -15.01
N VAL A 65 -2.79 1.95 -14.43
CA VAL A 65 -1.51 2.03 -15.12
C VAL A 65 -0.86 0.66 -15.10
N LEU A 66 -0.45 0.17 -16.25
CA LEU A 66 0.33 -1.05 -16.39
C LEU A 66 1.82 -0.72 -16.28
N TYR A 67 2.53 -1.52 -15.50
CA TYR A 67 3.96 -1.45 -15.35
C TYR A 67 4.64 -2.67 -15.95
N ASP A 68 5.59 -2.43 -16.83
CA ASP A 68 6.40 -3.46 -17.49
C ASP A 68 7.63 -3.84 -16.65
N ASP A 69 8.00 -2.98 -15.70
CA ASP A 69 9.19 -3.13 -14.87
C ASP A 69 8.82 -3.21 -13.38
N ALA A 70 9.40 -4.20 -12.71
CA ALA A 70 9.26 -4.39 -11.27
C ALA A 70 9.73 -3.16 -10.46
N ARG A 71 10.67 -2.37 -10.96
CA ARG A 71 11.12 -1.13 -10.31
C ARG A 71 10.02 -0.07 -10.30
N GLN A 72 9.28 0.06 -11.40
CA GLN A 72 8.15 0.97 -11.49
C GLN A 72 7.04 0.55 -10.54
N ALA A 73 6.74 -0.76 -10.48
CA ALA A 73 5.78 -1.31 -9.53
C ALA A 73 6.19 -1.06 -8.07
N ALA A 74 7.46 -1.27 -7.74
CA ALA A 74 7.99 -0.98 -6.41
C ALA A 74 7.92 0.51 -6.07
N ALA A 75 8.24 1.40 -7.01
CA ALA A 75 8.11 2.84 -6.82
C ALA A 75 6.65 3.25 -6.58
N GLY A 76 5.70 2.72 -7.36
CA GLY A 76 4.26 2.92 -7.14
C GLY A 76 3.82 2.48 -5.76
N LEU A 77 4.26 1.30 -5.31
CA LEU A 77 3.99 0.79 -3.98
C LEU A 77 4.49 1.74 -2.87
N LEU A 78 5.71 2.25 -3.01
CA LEU A 78 6.29 3.20 -2.05
C LEU A 78 5.58 4.55 -2.03
N THR A 79 4.93 4.95 -3.13
CA THR A 79 4.08 6.14 -3.16
C THR A 79 2.69 5.92 -2.57
N GLY A 80 2.36 4.67 -2.19
CA GLY A 80 1.11 4.30 -1.52
C GLY A 80 0.04 3.73 -2.43
N ASP A 81 0.39 3.45 -3.68
CA ASP A 81 -0.50 2.74 -4.60
C ASP A 81 -0.52 1.23 -4.27
N ALA A 82 -1.58 0.54 -4.60
CA ALA A 82 -1.62 -0.91 -4.55
C ALA A 82 -1.18 -1.49 -5.89
N ILE A 83 -0.52 -2.63 -5.85
CA ILE A 83 -0.03 -3.34 -7.03
C ILE A 83 -0.74 -4.71 -7.10
N LEU A 84 -1.39 -4.97 -8.22
CA LEU A 84 -1.99 -6.26 -8.52
C LEU A 84 -1.12 -7.02 -9.52
N LEU A 85 -0.74 -8.22 -9.13
CA LEU A 85 -0.03 -9.19 -9.97
C LEU A 85 -1.00 -10.33 -10.28
N ILE A 86 -1.13 -10.70 -11.55
CA ILE A 86 -2.06 -11.73 -12.01
C ILE A 86 -1.25 -12.81 -12.73
N ASP A 87 -1.45 -14.06 -12.36
CA ASP A 87 -0.79 -15.20 -13.00
C ASP A 87 -1.13 -15.25 -14.51
N GLY A 88 -0.11 -15.45 -15.34
CA GLY A 88 -0.25 -15.43 -16.80
C GLY A 88 -0.33 -14.04 -17.43
N PHE A 89 -0.35 -12.95 -16.66
CA PHE A 89 -0.32 -11.58 -17.16
C PHE A 89 1.05 -10.94 -16.94
N THR A 90 1.65 -10.43 -18.01
CA THR A 90 3.06 -9.98 -18.01
C THR A 90 3.31 -8.63 -17.35
N HIS A 91 2.25 -7.88 -17.06
CA HIS A 91 2.34 -6.53 -16.50
C HIS A 91 1.89 -6.53 -15.04
N ALA A 92 2.51 -5.68 -14.23
CA ALA A 92 2.00 -5.34 -12.92
C ALA A 92 0.96 -4.21 -13.06
N MET A 93 -0.21 -4.38 -12.46
CA MET A 93 -1.26 -3.38 -12.52
C MET A 93 -1.19 -2.47 -11.30
N LYS A 94 -0.96 -1.19 -11.54
CA LYS A 94 -1.09 -0.16 -10.52
C LYS A 94 -2.55 0.16 -10.29
N ILE A 95 -2.96 0.10 -9.04
CA ILE A 95 -4.27 0.54 -8.60
C ILE A 95 -4.07 1.81 -7.77
N PRO A 96 -4.51 2.98 -8.27
CA PRO A 96 -4.33 4.24 -7.57
C PRO A 96 -5.29 4.32 -6.39
N ASP A 97 -4.85 3.88 -5.22
CA ASP A 97 -5.60 4.04 -3.98
C ASP A 97 -4.71 4.71 -2.92
N LYS A 98 -4.60 6.01 -3.04
CA LYS A 98 -3.82 6.81 -2.09
C LYS A 98 -4.63 7.10 -0.84
N GLY A 99 -4.95 6.07 -0.08
CA GLY A 99 -5.62 6.15 1.21
C GLY A 99 -4.73 6.63 2.36
N TYR A 100 -3.70 7.44 2.10
CA TYR A 100 -2.96 8.05 3.19
C TYR A 100 -3.93 8.86 4.07
N PRO A 101 -3.88 8.71 5.39
CA PRO A 101 -4.72 9.47 6.30
C PRO A 101 -4.37 10.96 6.25
N GLY A 102 -4.84 11.64 5.20
CA GLY A 102 -4.58 13.07 5.01
C GLY A 102 -5.39 13.97 5.94
N ALA A 103 -6.62 13.54 6.25
CA ALA A 103 -7.54 14.35 7.06
C ALA A 103 -7.41 14.13 8.58
N ALA A 104 -6.64 13.13 9.01
CA ALA A 104 -6.44 12.80 10.43
C ALA A 104 -5.17 13.43 11.03
N VAL A 105 -4.34 14.04 10.19
CA VAL A 105 -3.12 14.72 10.66
C VAL A 105 -3.50 16.12 11.10
N ARG A 106 -3.54 16.34 12.41
CA ARG A 106 -3.76 17.66 12.99
C ARG A 106 -2.50 18.48 12.86
N ASP A 107 -2.68 19.77 12.63
CA ASP A 107 -1.60 20.76 12.80
C ASP A 107 -1.05 20.66 14.23
N THR A 108 0.26 20.73 14.36
CA THR A 108 0.91 20.84 15.67
C THR A 108 0.58 22.19 16.27
N ASP A 109 -0.12 22.22 17.40
CA ASP A 109 -0.49 23.46 18.08
C ASP A 109 0.70 24.13 18.80
N SER A 110 1.73 23.36 19.14
CA SER A 110 2.86 23.81 19.96
C SER A 110 4.10 24.25 19.19
N GLU A 111 4.28 23.81 17.94
CA GLU A 111 5.47 24.13 17.11
C GLU A 111 5.07 24.43 15.66
N LYS A 112 4.37 25.55 15.45
CA LYS A 112 4.02 26.00 14.11
C LYS A 112 5.22 26.63 13.41
N VAL A 113 5.59 26.05 12.26
CA VAL A 113 6.59 26.68 11.37
C VAL A 113 5.90 27.65 10.42
N LEU A 114 6.48 28.84 10.26
CA LEU A 114 5.97 29.91 9.37
C LEU A 114 5.98 29.50 7.88
N ARG A 115 6.83 28.56 7.49
CA ARG A 115 6.91 28.00 6.14
C ARG A 115 7.30 26.52 6.25
N GLY A 116 6.47 25.63 5.74
CA GLY A 116 6.74 24.19 5.73
C GLY A 116 5.49 23.37 6.02
N SER A 117 5.69 22.07 6.18
CA SER A 117 4.61 21.17 6.53
C SER A 117 4.28 21.28 8.02
N ASN A 118 3.03 21.49 8.32
CA ASN A 118 2.49 21.48 9.69
C ASN A 118 2.01 20.09 10.13
N GLU A 119 2.27 19.05 9.33
CA GLU A 119 1.92 17.68 9.70
C GLU A 119 2.85 17.20 10.83
N GLY A 120 2.29 16.96 12.00
CA GLY A 120 2.98 16.42 13.18
C GLY A 120 2.66 14.95 13.42
N PHE A 121 3.39 14.34 14.34
CA PHE A 121 3.07 12.99 14.79
C PHE A 121 1.76 12.98 15.59
N HIS A 122 0.99 11.91 15.37
CA HIS A 122 -0.26 11.63 16.05
C HIS A 122 -0.02 10.62 17.19
N GLU A 123 -0.97 10.49 18.13
CA GLU A 123 -0.92 9.47 19.17
C GLU A 123 -0.92 8.03 18.62
N ASN A 124 -1.47 7.84 17.42
CA ASN A 124 -1.52 6.54 16.76
C ASN A 124 -0.23 6.28 15.97
N VAL A 125 0.57 5.33 16.42
CA VAL A 125 1.84 4.93 15.78
C VAL A 125 1.68 4.52 14.31
N LYS A 126 0.55 3.94 13.93
CA LYS A 126 0.28 3.55 12.53
C LYS A 126 0.17 4.78 11.62
N ILE A 127 -0.45 5.85 12.09
CA ILE A 127 -0.53 7.12 11.35
C ILE A 127 0.87 7.71 11.17
N ASN A 128 1.69 7.67 12.21
CA ASN A 128 3.06 8.21 12.17
C ASN A 128 3.95 7.42 11.20
N THR A 129 3.85 6.11 11.20
CA THR A 129 4.58 5.26 10.24
C THR A 129 4.15 5.51 8.80
N ALA A 130 2.85 5.80 8.57
CA ALA A 130 2.34 6.21 7.26
C ALA A 130 2.93 7.54 6.81
N LEU A 131 2.96 8.54 7.69
CA LEU A 131 3.55 9.84 7.41
C LEU A 131 5.03 9.73 7.03
N LEU A 132 5.79 8.95 7.80
CA LEU A 132 7.20 8.69 7.50
C LEU A 132 7.35 8.02 6.13
N ARG A 133 6.55 7.00 5.84
CA ARG A 133 6.59 6.30 4.54
C ARG A 133 6.20 7.23 3.37
N LYS A 134 5.19 8.08 3.56
CA LYS A 134 4.76 9.08 2.57
C LYS A 134 5.89 10.05 2.22
N ARG A 135 6.71 10.44 3.21
CA ARG A 135 7.82 11.39 3.02
C ARG A 135 9.10 10.71 2.57
N LEU A 136 9.40 9.54 3.11
CA LEU A 136 10.59 8.76 2.82
C LEU A 136 10.21 7.55 1.97
N GLN A 137 10.07 7.76 0.68
CA GLN A 137 9.69 6.77 -0.31
C GLN A 137 10.89 5.91 -0.72
N SER A 138 11.57 5.34 0.27
CA SER A 138 12.76 4.51 0.06
C SER A 138 12.49 3.06 0.48
N PRO A 139 12.94 2.07 -0.28
CA PRO A 139 12.90 0.66 0.11
C PRO A 139 13.81 0.38 1.32
N ASP A 140 14.81 1.25 1.56
CA ASP A 140 15.75 1.12 2.66
C ASP A 140 15.17 1.61 4.00
N LEU A 141 14.02 2.29 3.99
CA LEU A 141 13.33 2.65 5.21
C LEU A 141 12.73 1.39 5.84
N LYS A 142 13.30 0.97 6.96
CA LYS A 142 12.85 -0.16 7.76
C LYS A 142 12.00 0.33 8.93
N MET A 143 11.02 -0.46 9.28
CA MET A 143 10.11 -0.19 10.40
C MET A 143 9.84 -1.52 11.11
N GLU A 144 10.34 -1.65 12.32
CA GLU A 144 10.20 -2.85 13.14
C GLU A 144 9.26 -2.58 14.31
N ASN A 145 8.22 -3.38 14.42
CA ASN A 145 7.22 -3.25 15.46
C ASN A 145 7.57 -4.17 16.64
N LEU A 146 7.63 -3.57 17.80
CA LEU A 146 7.88 -4.25 19.06
C LEU A 146 6.72 -3.99 20.02
N SER A 147 6.38 -4.98 20.84
CA SER A 147 5.43 -4.79 21.93
C SER A 147 6.18 -4.79 23.24
N LEU A 148 6.14 -3.68 23.96
CA LEU A 148 6.86 -3.49 25.22
C LEU A 148 5.91 -3.39 26.41
N GLY A 149 6.36 -3.96 27.51
CA GLY A 149 5.64 -3.94 28.79
C GLY A 149 4.66 -5.12 28.95
N VAL A 150 4.87 -5.90 30.01
CA VAL A 150 4.08 -7.11 30.31
C VAL A 150 2.60 -6.79 30.59
N ARG A 151 2.32 -5.61 31.14
CA ARG A 151 0.95 -5.18 31.47
C ARG A 151 0.35 -4.22 30.48
N THR A 152 1.18 -3.32 29.93
CA THR A 152 0.72 -2.25 29.03
C THR A 152 0.65 -2.71 27.59
N ASN A 153 1.47 -3.68 27.19
CA ASN A 153 1.58 -4.20 25.83
C ASN A 153 1.67 -3.06 24.79
N THR A 154 2.53 -2.07 25.07
CA THR A 154 2.64 -0.85 24.29
C THR A 154 3.34 -1.14 22.97
N LEU A 155 2.69 -0.79 21.87
CA LEU A 155 3.29 -0.89 20.52
C LEU A 155 4.34 0.21 20.35
N VAL A 156 5.57 -0.20 20.04
CA VAL A 156 6.69 0.69 19.70
C VAL A 156 7.20 0.33 18.32
N THR A 157 7.46 1.32 17.50
CA THR A 157 8.06 1.11 16.18
C THR A 157 9.45 1.74 16.13
N VAL A 158 10.46 0.91 15.89
CA VAL A 158 11.82 1.36 15.60
C VAL A 158 11.91 1.65 14.11
N VAL A 159 12.35 2.86 13.75
CA VAL A 159 12.45 3.31 12.36
C VAL A 159 13.90 3.66 12.07
N TYR A 160 14.44 3.11 11.00
CA TYR A 160 15.82 3.37 10.58
C TYR A 160 15.99 3.23 9.06
N MET A 161 17.09 3.80 8.54
CA MET A 161 17.51 3.62 7.15
C MET A 161 18.55 2.50 7.08
N ASP A 162 18.22 1.43 6.36
CA ASP A 162 19.17 0.35 6.07
C ASP A 162 20.38 0.91 5.30
N GLY A 163 21.57 0.41 5.59
CA GLY A 163 22.81 0.91 5.00
C GLY A 163 23.38 2.19 5.63
N ILE A 164 22.60 2.92 6.44
CA ILE A 164 23.06 4.14 7.15
C ILE A 164 23.23 3.86 8.65
N VAL A 165 22.34 3.07 9.22
CA VAL A 165 22.39 2.71 10.64
C VAL A 165 23.66 1.93 10.97
N LYS A 166 24.29 2.24 12.10
CA LYS A 166 25.47 1.48 12.57
C LYS A 166 25.07 0.07 12.94
N LYS A 167 25.87 -0.91 12.48
CA LYS A 167 25.66 -2.33 12.86
C LYS A 167 25.65 -2.48 14.39
N GLY A 168 24.72 -3.24 14.92
CA GLY A 168 24.56 -3.49 16.35
C GLY A 168 23.81 -2.41 17.12
N LEU A 169 23.24 -1.41 16.42
CA LEU A 169 22.40 -0.40 17.08
C LEU A 169 20.91 -0.83 17.14
N VAL A 170 20.50 -1.66 16.22
CA VAL A 170 19.10 -2.11 16.08
C VAL A 170 18.92 -3.55 16.53
N ASP A 171 20.02 -4.30 16.67
CA ASP A 171 20.06 -5.71 17.12
C ASP A 171 19.79 -5.86 18.62
#